data_2718b58b70f47d67079dc1b8a6c9155c
#
_entry.id   2718b58b70f47d67079dc1b8a6c9155c
#
_cell.length_a   1.000
_cell.length_b   1.000
_cell.length_c   1.000
_cell.angle_alpha   90.00
_cell.angle_beta   90.00
_cell.angle_gamma   90.00
#
_symmetry.space_group_name_H-M   'P 1'
#
loop_
_entity.id
_entity.type
_entity.pdbx_description
1 polymer ?
#
loop_
_entity_poly.entity_id
_entity_poly.type
_entity_poly.pdbx_seq_one_letter_code
_entity_poly.pdbx_strand_id
1 'polypeptide(L)'
;MMDLIKIGKFIAEMRKEKNITQSMLAEKLGITDRAISKWERGICLPDASLMISLCGILGISVNDLLSGEKISMEKTSEVTEKNLVELAAKLGRSNKMLLRAEKIYTTIIMVFLVKHK
;
A
#
# COMPACT_ATOMS: atom_id res chain seq x y z
N MET A 1 -11.00 5.38 -15.88
CA MET A 1 -9.92 5.41 -16.84
C MET A 1 -8.63 5.84 -16.19
N MET A 2 -7.56 5.20 -16.55
CA MET A 2 -6.28 5.54 -15.94
C MET A 2 -5.72 6.82 -16.51
N ASP A 3 -5.11 7.61 -15.64
CA ASP A 3 -4.50 8.86 -16.04
C ASP A 3 -3.00 8.65 -16.13
N LEU A 4 -2.52 8.45 -17.35
CA LEU A 4 -1.11 8.17 -17.58
C LEU A 4 -0.20 9.30 -17.14
N ILE A 5 -0.67 10.52 -17.28
CA ILE A 5 0.11 11.66 -16.86
C ILE A 5 0.28 11.66 -15.35
N LYS A 6 -0.81 11.40 -14.65
CA LYS A 6 -0.78 11.37 -13.21
C LYS A 6 0.10 10.23 -12.72
N ILE A 7 -0.03 9.08 -13.34
CA ILE A 7 0.78 7.92 -12.98
C ILE A 7 2.25 8.21 -13.23
N GLY A 8 2.56 8.85 -14.36
CA GLY A 8 3.92 9.17 -14.67
C GLY A 8 4.55 10.12 -13.67
N LYS A 9 3.80 11.13 -13.27
CA LYS A 9 4.30 12.07 -12.28
C LYS A 9 4.54 11.38 -10.95
N PHE A 10 3.65 10.45 -10.61
CA PHE A 10 3.78 9.72 -9.37
C PHE A 10 5.04 8.86 -9.39
N ILE A 11 5.31 8.20 -10.51
CA ILE A 11 6.53 7.40 -10.63
C ILE A 11 7.75 8.29 -10.40
N ALA A 12 7.77 9.46 -11.03
CA ALA A 12 8.88 10.37 -10.90
C ALA A 12 9.05 10.83 -9.45
N GLU A 13 7.94 11.13 -8.79
CA GLU A 13 7.98 11.57 -7.41
C GLU A 13 8.52 10.49 -6.49
N MET A 14 8.02 9.28 -6.66
CA MET A 14 8.46 8.18 -5.81
C MET A 14 9.92 7.86 -6.07
N ARG A 15 10.34 7.95 -7.33
CA ARG A 15 11.74 7.71 -7.67
C ARG A 15 12.63 8.73 -6.98
N LYS A 16 12.22 9.99 -7.03
CA LYS A 16 13.01 11.05 -6.42
C LYS A 16 13.06 10.93 -4.91
N GLU A 17 11.97 10.46 -4.32
CA GLU A 17 11.94 10.24 -2.89
C GLU A 17 12.96 9.19 -2.47
N LYS A 18 13.24 8.26 -3.36
CA LYS A 18 14.22 7.22 -3.07
C LYS A 18 15.62 7.68 -3.48
N ASN A 19 15.74 8.90 -3.96
CA ASN A 19 17.04 9.46 -4.36
C ASN A 19 17.73 8.65 -5.45
N ILE A 20 16.96 8.16 -6.40
CA ILE A 20 17.53 7.43 -7.52
C ILE A 20 17.19 8.17 -8.81
N THR A 21 18.11 8.08 -9.76
CA THR A 21 17.91 8.71 -11.05
C THR A 21 17.16 7.78 -11.97
N GLN A 22 16.75 8.31 -13.12
CA GLN A 22 16.10 7.47 -14.12
C GLN A 22 17.04 6.34 -14.56
N SER A 23 18.32 6.66 -14.70
CA SER A 23 19.29 5.66 -15.11
C SER A 23 19.44 4.58 -14.06
N MET A 24 19.46 4.96 -12.80
CA MET A 24 19.61 4.01 -11.72
C MET A 24 18.40 3.08 -11.67
N LEU A 25 17.21 3.66 -11.83
CA LEU A 25 16.01 2.85 -11.81
C LEU A 25 15.99 1.90 -13.00
N ALA A 26 16.40 2.41 -14.16
CA ALA A 26 16.44 1.60 -15.36
C ALA A 26 17.38 0.42 -15.18
N GLU A 27 18.51 0.67 -14.58
CA GLU A 27 19.50 -0.36 -14.35
C GLU A 27 18.95 -1.45 -13.43
N LYS A 28 18.25 -1.03 -12.39
CA LYS A 28 17.64 -1.98 -11.46
C LYS A 28 16.59 -2.84 -12.13
N LEU A 29 15.93 -2.29 -13.13
CA LEU A 29 14.87 -3.01 -13.83
C LEU A 29 15.37 -3.73 -15.08
N GLY A 30 16.62 -3.50 -15.45
CA GLY A 30 17.17 -4.12 -16.64
C GLY A 30 16.61 -3.55 -17.93
N ILE A 31 16.28 -2.28 -17.94
CA ILE A 31 15.73 -1.62 -19.13
C ILE A 31 16.49 -0.31 -19.35
N THR A 32 16.04 0.46 -20.32
CA THR A 32 16.72 1.71 -20.65
C THR A 32 16.08 2.86 -19.89
N ASP A 33 16.88 3.92 -19.67
CA ASP A 33 16.35 5.10 -19.00
C ASP A 33 15.33 5.81 -19.89
N ARG A 34 15.39 5.56 -21.19
CA ARG A 34 14.42 6.11 -22.10
C ARG A 34 13.04 5.54 -21.82
N ALA A 35 12.99 4.25 -21.44
CA ALA A 35 11.71 3.63 -21.08
C ALA A 35 11.14 4.28 -19.82
N ILE A 36 12.00 4.53 -18.84
CA ILE A 36 11.57 5.20 -17.62
C ILE A 36 11.03 6.58 -17.97
N SER A 37 11.74 7.27 -18.83
CA SER A 37 11.32 8.62 -19.24
C SER A 37 9.94 8.61 -19.88
N LYS A 38 9.66 7.60 -20.69
CA LYS A 38 8.36 7.50 -21.33
C LYS A 38 7.26 7.30 -20.30
N TRP A 39 7.52 6.48 -19.29
CA TRP A 39 6.56 6.27 -18.23
C TRP A 39 6.31 7.58 -17.48
N GLU A 40 7.37 8.28 -17.13
CA GLU A 40 7.24 9.49 -16.33
C GLU A 40 6.59 10.63 -17.07
N ARG A 41 6.69 10.59 -18.40
CA ARG A 41 6.04 11.60 -19.23
C ARG A 41 4.60 11.24 -19.57
N GLY A 42 4.15 10.06 -19.14
CA GLY A 42 2.79 9.66 -19.38
C GLY A 42 2.53 9.16 -20.79
N ILE A 43 3.58 8.71 -21.46
CA ILE A 43 3.44 8.21 -22.83
C ILE A 43 2.91 6.79 -22.83
N CYS A 44 3.38 5.98 -21.88
CA CYS A 44 2.90 4.61 -21.78
C CYS A 44 3.08 4.12 -20.34
N LEU A 45 2.44 3.01 -20.04
CA LEU A 45 2.57 2.38 -18.73
C LEU A 45 3.71 1.38 -18.76
N PRO A 46 4.26 1.07 -17.59
CA PRO A 46 5.21 -0.02 -17.51
C PRO A 46 4.53 -1.32 -17.88
N ASP A 47 5.30 -2.24 -18.42
CA ASP A 47 4.83 -3.56 -18.72
C ASP A 47 4.36 -4.21 -17.43
N ALA A 48 3.34 -5.05 -17.53
CA ALA A 48 2.84 -5.71 -16.33
C ALA A 48 3.95 -6.49 -15.63
N SER A 49 4.84 -7.08 -16.39
CA SER A 49 5.93 -7.85 -15.82
C SER A 49 6.90 -6.97 -15.04
N LEU A 50 6.95 -5.70 -15.37
CA LEU A 50 7.85 -4.77 -14.70
C LEU A 50 7.18 -4.03 -13.56
N MET A 51 5.86 -4.03 -13.51
CA MET A 51 5.15 -3.28 -12.50
C MET A 51 5.46 -3.72 -11.09
N ILE A 52 5.52 -5.02 -10.88
CA ILE A 52 5.78 -5.55 -9.55
C ILE A 52 7.17 -5.17 -9.09
N SER A 53 8.15 -5.32 -9.99
CA SER A 53 9.52 -4.96 -9.65
C SER A 53 9.64 -3.45 -9.40
N LEU A 54 9.00 -2.68 -10.25
CA LEU A 54 9.02 -1.23 -10.10
C LEU A 54 8.41 -0.82 -8.77
N CYS A 55 7.27 -1.38 -8.44
CA CYS A 55 6.62 -1.06 -7.19
C CYS A 55 7.47 -1.47 -6.00
N GLY A 56 8.14 -2.59 -6.11
CA GLY A 56 9.03 -3.04 -5.05
C GLY A 56 10.18 -2.09 -4.82
N ILE A 57 10.75 -1.59 -5.89
CA ILE A 57 11.85 -0.65 -5.79
C ILE A 57 11.38 0.68 -5.22
N LEU A 58 10.22 1.13 -5.64
CA LEU A 58 9.70 2.40 -5.20
C LEU A 58 9.00 2.34 -3.84
N GLY A 59 8.74 1.14 -3.35
CA GLY A 59 8.09 1.01 -2.05
C GLY A 59 6.62 1.37 -2.10
N ILE A 60 5.96 1.06 -3.19
CA ILE A 60 4.54 1.35 -3.34
C ILE A 60 3.83 0.08 -3.79
N SER A 61 2.52 0.10 -3.72
CA SER A 61 1.73 -1.04 -4.18
C SER A 61 1.35 -0.81 -5.64
N VAL A 62 0.89 -1.87 -6.30
CA VAL A 62 0.42 -1.74 -7.67
C VAL A 62 -0.80 -0.84 -7.70
N ASN A 63 -1.63 -0.92 -6.65
CA ASN A 63 -2.80 -0.05 -6.57
C ASN A 63 -2.39 1.41 -6.50
N ASP A 64 -1.34 1.72 -5.71
CA ASP A 64 -0.83 3.07 -5.64
C ASP A 64 -0.39 3.52 -7.03
N LEU A 65 0.36 2.66 -7.71
CA LEU A 65 0.87 2.99 -9.01
C LEU A 65 -0.24 3.30 -10.00
N LEU A 66 -1.22 2.41 -10.09
CA LEU A 66 -2.30 2.58 -11.04
C LEU A 66 -3.22 3.75 -10.68
N SER A 67 -3.26 4.11 -9.42
CA SER A 67 -4.03 5.26 -8.98
C SER A 67 -3.28 6.56 -9.21
N GLY A 68 -1.98 6.47 -9.34
CA GLY A 68 -1.16 7.65 -9.50
C GLY A 68 -1.02 8.44 -8.22
N GLU A 69 -1.22 7.78 -7.10
CA GLU A 69 -1.06 8.43 -5.81
C GLU A 69 -0.89 7.37 -4.75
N LYS A 70 -0.22 7.73 -3.69
CA LYS A 70 0.03 6.79 -2.63
C LYS A 70 -1.17 6.74 -1.71
N ILE A 71 -1.74 5.56 -1.55
CA ILE A 71 -2.85 5.38 -0.64
C ILE A 71 -2.26 5.35 0.76
N SER A 72 -2.72 6.25 1.59
CA SER A 72 -2.16 6.37 2.93
C SER A 72 -2.43 5.11 3.74
N MET A 73 -1.36 4.46 4.15
CA MET A 73 -1.48 3.29 4.99
C MET A 73 -2.10 3.68 6.31
N GLU A 74 -1.72 4.82 6.76
CA GLU A 74 -2.22 5.35 8.00
C GLU A 74 -3.72 5.53 7.95
N LYS A 75 -4.18 6.12 6.87
CA LYS A 75 -5.59 6.34 6.67
C LYS A 75 -6.33 5.02 6.52
N THR A 76 -5.76 4.12 5.76
CA THR A 76 -6.35 2.82 5.54
C THR A 76 -6.42 2.04 6.83
N SER A 77 -5.37 2.08 7.60
CA SER A 77 -5.33 1.39 8.88
C SER A 77 -6.37 1.94 9.82
N GLU A 78 -6.48 3.25 9.83
CA GLU A 78 -7.42 3.91 10.68
C GLU A 78 -8.84 3.48 10.38
N VAL A 79 -9.19 3.48 9.11
CA VAL A 79 -10.51 3.08 8.68
C VAL A 79 -10.77 1.62 9.00
N THR A 80 -9.82 0.78 8.71
CA THR A 80 -9.97 -0.64 8.97
C THR A 80 -10.11 -0.91 10.45
N GLU A 81 -9.30 -0.26 11.24
CA GLU A 81 -9.33 -0.42 12.67
C GLU A 81 -10.67 -0.02 13.23
N LYS A 82 -11.16 1.10 12.78
CA LYS A 82 -12.45 1.60 13.23
C LYS A 82 -13.56 0.64 12.86
N ASN A 83 -13.54 0.13 11.64
CA ASN A 83 -14.54 -0.80 11.18
C ASN A 83 -14.51 -2.09 11.97
N LEU A 84 -13.34 -2.56 12.29
CA LEU A 84 -13.17 -3.77 13.06
C LEU A 84 -13.71 -3.62 14.47
N VAL A 85 -13.43 -2.49 15.05
CA VAL A 85 -13.91 -2.22 16.41
C VAL A 85 -15.41 -2.17 16.41
N GLU A 86 -15.99 -1.51 15.45
CA GLU A 86 -17.42 -1.42 15.34
C GLU A 86 -18.05 -2.77 15.15
N LEU A 87 -17.47 -3.54 14.25
CA LEU A 87 -17.99 -4.85 13.94
C LEU A 87 -17.88 -5.76 15.15
N ALA A 88 -16.75 -5.74 15.80
CA ALA A 88 -16.54 -6.56 16.97
C ALA A 88 -17.53 -6.21 18.08
N ALA A 89 -17.73 -4.95 18.30
CA ALA A 89 -18.66 -4.50 19.31
C ALA A 89 -20.07 -4.95 18.98
N LYS A 90 -20.41 -4.83 17.72
CA LYS A 90 -21.73 -5.19 17.27
C LYS A 90 -21.98 -6.68 17.38
N LEU A 91 -21.05 -7.46 16.89
CA LEU A 91 -21.19 -8.91 16.93
C LEU A 91 -20.98 -9.46 18.30
N GLY A 92 -20.14 -8.84 19.07
CA GLY A 92 -19.88 -9.27 20.42
C GLY A 92 -21.08 -9.18 21.30
N ARG A 93 -21.94 -8.24 21.01
CA ARG A 93 -23.13 -8.09 21.82
C ARG A 93 -24.15 -9.18 21.52
N SER A 94 -24.17 -9.66 20.30
CA SER A 94 -25.13 -10.65 19.92
C SER A 94 -24.55 -12.04 19.81
N ASN A 95 -23.25 -12.14 19.88
CA ASN A 95 -22.62 -13.42 19.65
C ASN A 95 -21.41 -13.62 20.56
N LYS A 96 -21.57 -14.50 21.49
CA LYS A 96 -20.50 -14.74 22.42
C LYS A 96 -19.31 -15.40 21.81
N MET A 97 -19.53 -16.09 20.74
CA MET A 97 -18.42 -16.69 20.07
C MET A 97 -17.46 -15.66 19.54
N LEU A 98 -18.04 -14.65 19.01
CA LEU A 98 -17.21 -13.61 18.50
C LEU A 98 -16.50 -12.96 19.63
N LEU A 99 -17.22 -12.85 20.72
CA LEU A 99 -16.62 -12.28 21.88
C LEU A 99 -15.45 -13.11 22.29
N ARG A 100 -15.51 -14.37 22.02
CA ARG A 100 -14.43 -15.21 22.35
C ARG A 100 -13.28 -14.97 21.42
N ALA A 101 -13.59 -14.78 20.17
CA ALA A 101 -12.55 -14.45 19.23
C ALA A 101 -11.98 -13.16 19.64
N GLU A 102 -12.84 -12.29 20.05
CA GLU A 102 -12.41 -11.05 20.55
C GLU A 102 -11.67 -11.25 21.80
N LYS A 103 -12.06 -12.23 22.54
CA LYS A 103 -11.39 -12.54 23.71
C LYS A 103 -10.05 -13.10 23.46
N ILE A 104 -9.91 -13.80 22.39
CA ILE A 104 -8.62 -14.21 21.98
C ILE A 104 -7.85 -12.99 21.70
N TYR A 105 -8.48 -12.11 21.02
CA TYR A 105 -7.90 -10.83 20.72
C TYR A 105 -7.79 -10.07 22.01
N THR A 106 -8.82 -10.10 22.80
CA THR A 106 -8.81 -9.44 24.06
C THR A 106 -7.91 -10.14 25.00
N THR A 107 -7.83 -11.40 24.89
CA THR A 107 -6.91 -12.13 25.71
C THR A 107 -5.54 -11.75 25.35
N ILE A 108 -5.31 -11.49 24.09
CA ILE A 108 -4.06 -10.97 23.68
C ILE A 108 -3.90 -9.62 24.27
N ILE A 109 -4.94 -8.84 24.21
CA ILE A 109 -4.91 -7.55 24.81
C ILE A 109 -4.92 -7.69 26.29
N MET A 110 -5.66 -8.63 26.79
CA MET A 110 -5.71 -8.84 28.18
C MET A 110 -4.49 -9.45 28.69
N VAL A 111 -3.85 -10.20 27.89
CA VAL A 111 -2.57 -10.68 28.23
C VAL A 111 -1.68 -9.50 28.36
N PHE A 112 -2.00 -8.45 27.68
CA PHE A 112 -1.26 -7.25 27.81
C PHE A 112 -1.77 -6.41 28.93
N LEU A 113 -3.05 -6.39 29.08
CA LEU A 113 -3.64 -5.54 30.06
C LEU A 113 -3.76 -6.22 31.35
N VAL A 114 -4.23 -7.38 31.23
CA VAL A 114 -4.57 -8.09 32.35
C VAL A 114 -3.74 -9.18 32.57
N LYS A 115 -3.10 -9.37 32.07
CA LYS A 115 -2.48 -10.38 32.27
C LYS A 115 -2.02 -10.19 33.30
N HIS A 116 -3.22 -9.48 33.00
CA HIS A 116 -3.89 -9.11 33.43
C HIS A 116 -4.91 -9.20 33.72
N LYS A 117 -5.22 -9.77 33.72
CA LYS A 117 -6.29 -10.08 34.27
C LYS A 117 -6.52 -10.92 34.46
#